data_f3eac0dd2aa0fdf12b605b07e65e44a1
#
_entry.id   f3eac0dd2aa0fdf12b605b07e65e44a1
#
_cell.length_a   1.000
_cell.length_b   1.000
_cell.length_c   1.000
_cell.angle_alpha   90.00
_cell.angle_beta   90.00
_cell.angle_gamma   90.00
#
_symmetry.space_group_name_H-M   'P 1'
#
loop_
_entity.id
_entity.type
_entity.pdbx_description
1 polymer ?
#
loop_
_entity_poly.entity_id
_entity_poly.type
_entity_poly.pdbx_seq_one_letter_code
_entity_poly.pdbx_strand_id
1 'polypeptide(L)'
;MNKYHNKKTVNGSIAFDSQKEAQRYTELSLLEKAGVITKLELQKPFELIPKQKGERAVKYIADFYYFDNEKNCFVAEDVKGMKTQVYIVKRKLFKYRYPDILFMEV
;
A
#
# COMPACT_ATOMS: atom_id res chain seq x y z
N MET A 1 -18.55 3.60 5.98
CA MET A 1 -19.36 4.44 5.10
C MET A 1 -18.52 5.42 4.33
N ASN A 2 -18.87 5.64 3.11
CA ASN A 2 -18.15 6.60 2.28
C ASN A 2 -18.87 7.95 2.25
N LYS A 3 -18.63 8.74 3.27
CA LYS A 3 -19.29 10.03 3.44
C LYS A 3 -18.77 11.12 2.51
N TYR A 4 -17.74 10.82 1.72
CA TYR A 4 -17.18 11.78 0.75
C TYR A 4 -17.62 11.47 -0.67
N HIS A 5 -18.64 10.64 -0.82
CA HIS A 5 -19.22 10.27 -2.12
C HIS A 5 -18.23 9.53 -3.04
N ASN A 6 -17.15 9.00 -2.52
CA ASN A 6 -16.29 8.12 -3.30
C ASN A 6 -17.00 6.81 -3.54
N LYS A 7 -17.01 6.39 -4.77
CA LYS A 7 -17.61 5.10 -5.11
C LYS A 7 -16.56 4.02 -4.94
N LYS A 8 -16.96 2.95 -4.25
CA LYS A 8 -16.10 1.77 -4.19
C LYS A 8 -16.16 1.04 -5.52
N THR A 9 -15.01 0.64 -6.00
CA THR A 9 -14.88 -0.13 -7.23
C THR A 9 -14.62 -1.58 -6.88
N VAL A 10 -15.36 -2.49 -7.53
CA VAL A 10 -15.24 -3.91 -7.28
C VAL A 10 -14.44 -4.55 -8.42
N ASN A 11 -13.46 -5.39 -8.04
CA ASN A 11 -12.69 -6.20 -8.97
C ASN A 11 -12.77 -7.64 -8.47
N GLY A 12 -13.61 -8.46 -9.12
CA GLY A 12 -13.92 -9.79 -8.64
C GLY A 12 -14.69 -9.68 -7.32
N SER A 13 -14.18 -10.31 -6.26
CA SER A 13 -14.79 -10.26 -4.94
C SER A 13 -14.19 -9.15 -4.05
N ILE A 14 -13.26 -8.36 -4.57
CA ILE A 14 -12.55 -7.35 -3.80
C ILE A 14 -13.10 -5.96 -4.12
N ALA A 15 -13.44 -5.20 -3.07
CA ALA A 15 -13.91 -3.82 -3.20
C ALA A 15 -12.74 -2.87 -2.91
N PHE A 16 -12.58 -1.86 -3.76
CA PHE A 16 -11.53 -0.86 -3.63
C PHE A 16 -12.13 0.52 -3.43
N ASP A 17 -11.38 1.39 -2.76
CA ASP A 17 -11.84 2.75 -2.48
C ASP A 17 -11.79 3.66 -3.70
N SER A 18 -11.07 3.28 -4.76
CA SER A 18 -10.99 4.07 -5.98
C SER A 18 -10.81 3.17 -7.19
N GLN A 19 -11.19 3.71 -8.38
CA GLN A 19 -10.94 3.03 -9.65
C GLN A 19 -9.46 2.85 -9.91
N LYS A 20 -8.65 3.84 -9.54
CA LYS A 20 -7.21 3.80 -9.74
C LYS A 20 -6.60 2.63 -8.98
N GLU A 21 -7.05 2.41 -7.74
CA GLU A 21 -6.57 1.30 -6.93
C GLU A 21 -7.01 -0.04 -7.51
N ALA A 22 -8.27 -0.16 -7.93
CA ALA A 22 -8.77 -1.38 -8.57
C ALA A 22 -8.02 -1.69 -9.85
N GLN A 23 -7.73 -0.68 -10.65
CA GLN A 23 -6.98 -0.83 -11.90
C GLN A 23 -5.56 -1.30 -11.61
N ARG A 24 -4.92 -0.72 -10.60
CA ARG A 24 -3.56 -1.15 -10.23
C ARG A 24 -3.55 -2.59 -9.74
N TYR A 25 -4.56 -3.00 -8.99
CA TYR A 25 -4.69 -4.39 -8.57
C TYR A 25 -4.77 -5.35 -9.77
N THR A 26 -5.52 -4.98 -10.80
CA THR A 26 -5.61 -5.79 -12.03
C THR A 26 -4.23 -5.94 -12.67
N GLU A 27 -3.47 -4.86 -12.77
CA GLU A 27 -2.13 -4.88 -13.33
C GLU A 27 -1.20 -5.78 -12.52
N LEU A 28 -1.21 -5.61 -11.19
CA LEU A 28 -0.36 -6.41 -10.30
C LEU A 28 -0.74 -7.89 -10.33
N SER A 29 -2.03 -8.20 -10.42
CA SER A 29 -2.50 -9.59 -10.52
C SER A 29 -1.99 -10.26 -11.78
N LEU A 30 -1.94 -9.55 -12.89
CA LEU A 30 -1.39 -10.06 -14.15
C LEU A 30 0.12 -10.30 -14.02
N LEU A 31 0.84 -9.37 -13.37
CA LEU A 31 2.26 -9.54 -13.13
C LEU A 31 2.55 -10.72 -12.21
N GLU A 32 1.69 -10.94 -11.23
CA GLU A 32 1.84 -12.10 -10.34
C GLU A 32 1.63 -13.42 -11.10
N LYS A 33 0.61 -13.48 -11.96
CA LYS A 33 0.37 -14.65 -12.78
C LYS A 33 1.54 -14.92 -13.72
N ALA A 34 2.17 -13.86 -14.22
CA ALA A 34 3.31 -13.98 -15.11
C ALA A 34 4.63 -14.28 -14.38
N GLY A 35 4.62 -14.30 -13.05
CA GLY A 35 5.81 -14.61 -12.27
C GLY A 35 6.77 -13.43 -12.11
N VAL A 36 6.38 -12.23 -12.54
CA VAL A 36 7.20 -11.03 -12.39
C VAL A 36 7.26 -10.58 -10.95
N ILE A 37 6.13 -10.72 -10.24
CA ILE A 37 6.05 -10.45 -8.80
C ILE A 37 5.46 -11.66 -8.09
N THR A 38 5.70 -11.75 -6.77
CA THR A 38 5.15 -12.82 -5.93
C THR A 38 4.71 -12.24 -4.60
N LYS A 39 3.90 -13.02 -3.87
CA LYS A 39 3.48 -12.69 -2.50
C LYS A 39 2.71 -11.38 -2.42
N LEU A 40 1.82 -11.13 -3.38
CA LEU A 40 1.01 -9.92 -3.39
C LEU A 40 0.06 -9.88 -2.19
N GLU A 41 0.15 -8.82 -1.40
CA GLU A 41 -0.74 -8.55 -0.29
C GLU A 41 -1.37 -7.18 -0.48
N LEU A 42 -2.63 -7.05 -0.04
CA LEU A 42 -3.37 -5.80 -0.08
C LEU A 42 -3.49 -5.24 1.33
N GLN A 43 -3.44 -3.92 1.44
CA GLN A 43 -3.65 -3.22 2.71
C GLN A 43 -2.73 -3.74 3.80
N LYS A 44 -1.44 -3.78 3.51
CA LYS A 44 -0.42 -4.30 4.42
C LYS A 44 -0.04 -3.24 5.46
N PRO A 45 -0.27 -3.51 6.76
CA PRO A 45 0.12 -2.56 7.79
C PRO A 45 1.60 -2.70 8.15
N PHE A 46 2.23 -1.55 8.36
CA PHE A 46 3.62 -1.48 8.83
C PHE A 46 3.66 -0.59 10.07
N GLU A 47 4.26 -1.09 11.13
CA GLU A 47 4.43 -0.31 12.35
C GLU A 47 5.54 0.72 12.16
N LEU A 48 5.20 1.98 12.43
CA LEU A 48 6.15 3.09 12.31
C LEU A 48 6.68 3.48 13.69
N ILE A 49 5.79 3.59 14.65
CA ILE A 49 6.11 3.88 16.05
C ILE A 49 5.38 2.84 16.89
N PRO A 50 6.10 2.10 17.74
CA PRO A 50 5.45 1.07 18.54
C PRO A 50 4.54 1.66 19.62
N LYS A 51 3.65 0.83 20.10
CA LYS A 51 2.78 1.22 21.21
C LYS A 51 3.64 1.58 22.42
N GLN A 52 3.25 2.65 23.10
CA GLN A 52 3.88 3.09 24.33
C GLN A 52 2.81 3.22 25.39
N LYS A 53 3.24 3.37 26.64
CA LYS A 53 2.28 3.56 27.72
C LYS A 53 1.45 4.82 27.46
N GLY A 54 0.13 4.64 27.37
CA GLY A 54 -0.78 5.75 27.12
C GLY A 54 -0.85 6.23 25.67
N GLU A 55 -0.09 5.60 24.77
CA GLU A 55 -0.08 5.99 23.35
C GLU A 55 -0.27 4.79 22.45
N ARG A 56 -1.05 4.97 21.40
CA ARG A 56 -1.24 3.91 20.39
C ARG A 56 -0.04 3.84 19.45
N ALA A 57 0.14 2.67 18.87
CA ALA A 57 1.10 2.53 17.79
C ALA A 57 0.70 3.41 16.60
N VAL A 58 1.68 3.91 15.87
CA VAL A 58 1.45 4.59 14.59
C VAL A 58 1.80 3.62 13.49
N LYS A 59 0.87 3.41 12.55
CA LYS A 59 1.04 2.48 11.44
C LYS A 59 0.84 3.17 10.12
N TYR A 60 1.55 2.68 9.10
CA TYR A 60 1.30 3.02 7.71
C TYR A 60 0.71 1.79 7.03
N ILE A 61 -0.35 1.97 6.27
CA ILE A 61 -0.99 0.87 5.53
C ILE A 61 -0.69 1.06 4.05
N ALA A 62 0.12 0.17 3.50
CA ALA A 62 0.42 0.18 2.07
C ALA A 62 -0.76 -0.41 1.31
N ASP A 63 -1.11 0.21 0.18
CA ASP A 63 -2.19 -0.32 -0.65
C ASP A 63 -1.83 -1.68 -1.21
N PHE A 64 -0.58 -1.86 -1.65
CA PHE A 64 -0.08 -3.13 -2.18
C PHE A 64 1.34 -3.38 -1.67
N TYR A 65 1.64 -4.64 -1.43
CA TYR A 65 2.95 -5.07 -0.99
C TYR A 65 3.27 -6.40 -1.66
N TYR A 66 4.46 -6.52 -2.22
CA TYR A 66 4.83 -7.72 -2.97
C TYR A 66 6.35 -7.80 -3.12
N PHE A 67 6.82 -8.99 -3.54
CA PHE A 67 8.22 -9.16 -3.88
C PHE A 67 8.39 -9.05 -5.39
N ASP A 68 9.28 -8.16 -5.84
CA ASP A 68 9.58 -7.94 -7.25
C ASP A 68 10.76 -8.83 -7.63
N ASN A 69 10.51 -9.83 -8.48
CA ASN A 69 11.52 -10.81 -8.86
C ASN A 69 12.59 -10.22 -9.77
N GLU A 70 12.29 -9.14 -10.48
CA GLU A 70 13.25 -8.46 -11.35
C GLU A 70 14.19 -7.58 -10.53
N LYS A 71 13.62 -6.83 -9.60
CA LYS A 71 14.38 -5.92 -8.74
C LYS A 71 14.99 -6.64 -7.54
N ASN A 72 14.53 -7.86 -7.28
CA ASN A 72 14.98 -8.68 -6.15
C ASN A 72 14.80 -7.98 -4.81
N CYS A 73 13.65 -7.34 -4.60
CA CYS A 73 13.33 -6.68 -3.36
C CYS A 73 11.82 -6.61 -3.16
N PHE A 74 11.41 -6.37 -1.91
CA PHE A 74 10.01 -6.08 -1.61
C PHE A 74 9.67 -4.66 -2.01
N VAL A 75 8.44 -4.45 -2.45
CA VAL A 75 7.92 -3.17 -2.89
C VAL A 75 6.63 -2.88 -2.12
N ALA A 76 6.52 -1.68 -1.59
CA ALA A 76 5.29 -1.17 -0.99
C ALA A 76 4.77 -0.05 -1.88
N GLU A 77 3.53 -0.20 -2.37
CA GLU A 77 2.91 0.78 -3.25
C GLU A 77 1.80 1.53 -2.54
N ASP A 78 1.76 2.82 -2.80
CA ASP A 78 0.68 3.69 -2.34
C ASP A 78 0.03 4.34 -3.55
N VAL A 79 -1.27 4.10 -3.72
CA VAL A 79 -2.04 4.69 -4.80
C VAL A 79 -2.62 6.00 -4.28
N LYS A 80 -2.05 7.14 -4.70
CA LYS A 80 -2.41 8.44 -4.13
C LYS A 80 -3.12 9.36 -5.10
N GLY A 81 -4.23 9.95 -4.62
CA GLY A 81 -4.83 11.09 -5.27
C GLY A 81 -4.35 12.39 -4.61
N MET A 82 -4.29 12.43 -3.28
CA MET A 82 -3.91 13.62 -2.52
C MET A 82 -2.92 13.26 -1.44
N LYS A 83 -1.90 14.11 -1.25
CA LYS A 83 -0.88 13.94 -0.22
C LYS A 83 -1.15 14.87 0.94
N THR A 84 -1.64 14.30 2.06
CA THR A 84 -1.86 15.06 3.29
C THR A 84 -0.55 15.18 4.07
N GLN A 85 -0.52 16.09 5.04
CA GLN A 85 0.65 16.22 5.92
C GLN A 85 0.91 14.94 6.71
N VAL A 86 -0.14 14.32 7.20
CA VAL A 86 -0.02 13.06 7.94
C VAL A 86 0.59 11.98 7.05
N TYR A 87 0.13 11.88 5.81
CA TYR A 87 0.68 10.92 4.86
C TYR A 87 2.18 11.16 4.62
N ILE A 88 2.56 12.42 4.42
CA ILE A 88 3.96 12.78 4.16
C ILE A 88 4.85 12.34 5.32
N VAL A 89 4.42 12.60 6.56
CA VAL A 89 5.17 12.19 7.74
C VAL A 89 5.27 10.67 7.83
N LYS A 90 4.16 9.96 7.60
CA LYS A 90 4.16 8.49 7.62
C LYS A 90 5.08 7.91 6.55
N ARG A 91 5.07 8.50 5.35
CA ARG A 91 5.97 8.06 4.27
C ARG A 91 7.44 8.20 4.68
N LYS A 92 7.80 9.32 5.29
CA LYS A 92 9.17 9.55 5.75
C LYS A 92 9.57 8.54 6.83
N LEU A 93 8.66 8.28 7.77
CA LEU A 93 8.91 7.30 8.82
C LEU A 93 9.03 5.89 8.24
N PHE A 94 8.18 5.55 7.27
CA PHE A 94 8.25 4.25 6.62
C PHE A 94 9.62 4.05 5.95
N LYS A 95 10.08 5.02 5.19
CA LYS A 95 11.38 4.93 4.52
C LYS A 95 12.53 4.81 5.52
N TYR A 96 12.40 5.46 6.65
CA TYR A 96 13.41 5.39 7.71
C TYR A 96 13.43 4.01 8.38
N ARG A 97 12.25 3.47 8.70
CA ARG A 97 12.13 2.20 9.43
C ARG A 97 12.38 0.98 8.54
N TYR A 98 12.05 1.07 7.26
CA TYR A 98 12.10 -0.05 6.33
C TYR A 98 12.90 0.30 5.08
N PRO A 99 14.21 0.58 5.24
CA PRO A 99 15.02 1.07 4.11
C PRO A 99 15.24 0.02 3.01
N ASP A 100 15.01 -1.26 3.31
CA ASP A 100 15.19 -2.33 2.33
C ASP A 100 13.95 -2.57 1.48
N ILE A 101 12.85 -1.92 1.80
CA ILE A 101 11.61 -2.02 1.01
C ILE A 101 11.56 -0.82 0.07
N LEU A 102 11.38 -1.09 -1.23
CA LEU A 102 11.22 -0.02 -2.20
C LEU A 102 9.83 0.58 -2.05
N PHE A 103 9.75 1.87 -1.79
CA PHE A 103 8.48 2.57 -1.67
C PHE A 103 8.14 3.25 -2.99
N MET A 104 6.93 3.01 -3.50
CA MET A 104 6.48 3.60 -4.76
C MET A 104 5.13 4.27 -4.59
N GLU A 105 5.02 5.49 -5.11
CA GLU A 105 3.74 6.16 -5.27
C GLU A 105 3.28 5.98 -6.71
N VAL A 106 2.08 5.47 -6.88
CA VAL A 106 1.56 5.16 -8.22
C VAL A 106 0.21 5.82 -8.48
#